data_17bd870695b99ed1976c0fdaad91b7e4
#
_entry.id   17bd870695b99ed1976c0fdaad91b7e4
#
_cell.length_a   1.000
_cell.length_b   1.000
_cell.length_c   1.000
_cell.angle_alpha   90.00
_cell.angle_beta   90.00
_cell.angle_gamma   90.00
#
_symmetry.space_group_name_H-M   'P 1'
#
loop_
_entity.id
_entity.type
_entity.pdbx_description
1 polymer ?
#
loop_
_entity_poly.entity_id
_entity_poly.type
_entity_poly.pdbx_seq_one_letter_code
_entity_poly.pdbx_strand_id
1 'polypeptide(L)'
;MPRQINREHILQVALVRFVREAVSAPHEFLAFDRSKSAGQFSHLREKARGVRAGTPDTLLLVEGKAPIFCELKAPGNKPTEQQTDMGNRLMEVGCWWSWVTSVSTFYDWIKSIGVELRANAEFLAMHADAGVLSKIAAAETKAGKAPRSYKPAVAKPSAARVRRLNALRERVMF
;
A
#
# COMPACT_ATOMS: atom_id res chain seq x y z
N MET A 1 0.96 18.92 23.40
CA MET A 1 -0.05 18.48 22.44
C MET A 1 0.01 16.96 22.34
N PRO A 2 -1.11 16.23 22.37
CA PRO A 2 -1.09 14.78 22.20
C PRO A 2 -0.54 14.43 20.80
N ARG A 3 0.41 13.49 20.76
CA ARG A 3 1.07 13.04 19.53
C ARG A 3 0.02 12.40 18.61
N GLN A 4 -0.14 12.93 17.40
CA GLN A 4 -1.08 12.38 16.42
C GLN A 4 -0.70 10.93 16.10
N ILE A 5 -1.66 10.01 16.20
CA ILE A 5 -1.45 8.60 15.91
C ILE A 5 -1.30 8.44 14.40
N ASN A 6 -0.13 8.01 13.95
CA ASN A 6 0.09 7.72 12.53
C ASN A 6 -0.35 6.28 12.23
N ARG A 7 -1.63 6.11 11.87
CA ARG A 7 -2.24 4.81 11.57
C ARG A 7 -1.67 4.18 10.30
N GLU A 8 -1.32 5.00 9.31
CA GLU A 8 -0.70 4.55 8.06
C GLU A 8 0.69 3.96 8.32
N HIS A 9 1.47 4.57 9.23
CA HIS A 9 2.76 4.01 9.64
C HIS A 9 2.62 2.65 10.36
N ILE A 10 1.60 2.49 11.22
CA ILE A 10 1.34 1.19 11.88
C ILE A 10 1.02 0.12 10.84
N LEU A 11 0.19 0.44 9.85
CA LEU A 11 -0.13 -0.45 8.73
C LEU A 11 1.11 -0.77 7.89
N GLN A 12 1.93 0.24 7.59
CA GLN A 12 3.17 0.06 6.81
C GLN A 12 4.13 -0.94 7.48
N VAL A 13 4.36 -0.81 8.78
CA VAL A 13 5.20 -1.74 9.54
C VAL A 13 4.64 -3.16 9.50
N ALA A 14 3.33 -3.32 9.60
CA ALA A 14 2.68 -4.63 9.50
C ALA A 14 2.83 -5.24 8.09
N LEU A 15 2.71 -4.42 7.03
CA LEU A 15 2.89 -4.86 5.65
C LEU A 15 4.32 -5.32 5.36
N VAL A 16 5.33 -4.57 5.81
CA VAL A 16 6.75 -4.98 5.67
C VAL A 16 6.97 -6.39 6.23
N ARG A 17 6.43 -6.63 7.43
CA ARG A 17 6.53 -7.95 8.07
C ARG A 17 5.76 -9.01 7.29
N PHE A 18 4.52 -8.72 6.93
CA PHE A 18 3.67 -9.62 6.15
C PHE A 18 4.33 -10.04 4.83
N VAL A 19 4.83 -9.09 4.03
CA VAL A 19 5.47 -9.39 2.74
C VAL A 19 6.66 -10.32 2.92
N ARG A 20 7.53 -10.05 3.91
CA ARG A 20 8.69 -10.89 4.21
C ARG A 20 8.31 -12.33 4.57
N GLU A 21 7.21 -12.51 5.30
CA GLU A 21 6.78 -13.82 5.79
C GLU A 21 5.87 -14.56 4.80
N ALA A 22 5.11 -13.86 3.97
CA ALA A 22 4.03 -14.41 3.15
C ALA A 22 4.39 -14.60 1.67
N VAL A 23 5.24 -13.74 1.08
CA VAL A 23 5.63 -13.88 -0.34
C VAL A 23 6.67 -14.97 -0.47
N SER A 24 6.45 -15.94 -1.37
CA SER A 24 7.35 -17.08 -1.57
C SER A 24 8.41 -16.86 -2.64
N ALA A 25 8.09 -16.10 -3.70
CA ALA A 25 9.02 -15.77 -4.75
C ALA A 25 10.09 -14.77 -4.28
N PRO A 26 11.27 -14.70 -4.93
CA PRO A 26 12.25 -13.63 -4.71
C PRO A 26 11.60 -12.26 -4.86
N HIS A 27 11.78 -11.40 -3.86
CA HIS A 27 11.11 -10.09 -3.83
C HIS A 27 11.89 -9.05 -3.03
N GLU A 28 11.59 -7.77 -3.34
CA GLU A 28 12.03 -6.61 -2.58
C GLU A 28 10.82 -5.72 -2.26
N PHE A 29 10.74 -5.27 -1.02
CA PHE A 29 9.70 -4.33 -0.58
C PHE A 29 10.33 -3.02 -0.15
N LEU A 30 10.00 -1.96 -0.86
CA LEU A 30 10.52 -0.62 -0.65
C LEU A 30 9.40 0.29 -0.12
N ALA A 31 9.71 1.06 0.91
CA ALA A 31 8.85 2.11 1.43
C ALA A 31 9.43 3.47 1.06
N PHE A 32 8.60 4.35 0.52
CA PHE A 32 9.02 5.71 0.19
C PHE A 32 8.73 6.62 1.39
N ASP A 33 9.78 6.94 2.15
CA ASP A 33 9.66 7.89 3.26
C ASP A 33 9.44 9.30 2.71
N ARG A 34 8.27 9.84 3.01
CA ARG A 34 7.93 11.24 2.75
C ARG A 34 8.17 12.08 3.99
N SER A 35 9.33 11.91 4.63
CA SER A 35 9.73 12.86 5.67
C SER A 35 9.70 14.26 5.06
N LYS A 36 8.76 15.08 5.52
CA LYS A 36 8.62 16.46 5.08
C LYS A 36 9.93 17.16 5.41
N SER A 37 10.76 17.36 4.40
CA SER A 37 11.92 18.25 4.57
C SER A 37 11.39 19.63 5.00
N ALA A 38 11.76 20.04 6.19
CA ALA A 38 11.32 21.30 6.74
C ALA A 38 11.99 22.44 5.95
N GLY A 39 11.21 23.22 5.22
CA GLY A 39 11.70 24.42 4.53
C GLY A 39 10.73 24.93 3.48
N GLN A 40 10.63 26.26 3.39
CA GLN A 40 9.69 26.99 2.52
C GLN A 40 9.85 26.66 1.02
N PHE A 41 11.01 26.13 0.61
CA PHE A 41 11.32 25.77 -0.77
C PHE A 41 11.57 24.26 -0.98
N SER A 42 11.23 23.43 0.02
CA SER A 42 11.47 21.98 -0.07
C SER A 42 10.75 21.35 -1.25
N HIS A 43 9.49 21.74 -1.52
CA HIS A 43 8.68 21.22 -2.60
C HIS A 43 9.24 21.51 -4.01
N LEU A 44 9.89 22.67 -4.20
CA LEU A 44 10.53 23.02 -5.48
C LEU A 44 11.79 22.17 -5.71
N ARG A 45 12.59 21.97 -4.66
CA ARG A 45 13.78 21.12 -4.71
C ARG A 45 13.39 19.65 -4.96
N GLU A 46 12.36 19.15 -4.30
CA GLU A 46 11.84 17.80 -4.50
C GLU A 46 11.34 17.61 -5.93
N LYS A 47 10.57 18.56 -6.46
CA LYS A 47 10.11 18.55 -7.85
C LYS A 47 11.28 18.56 -8.85
N ALA A 48 12.32 19.36 -8.61
CA ALA A 48 13.52 19.39 -9.44
C ALA A 48 14.31 18.08 -9.41
N ARG A 49 14.22 17.31 -8.31
CA ARG A 49 14.81 15.97 -8.13
C ARG A 49 13.95 14.85 -8.70
N GLY A 50 12.83 15.17 -9.35
CA GLY A 50 11.91 14.20 -9.94
C GLY A 50 10.86 13.63 -8.97
N VAL A 51 10.82 14.10 -7.72
CA VAL A 51 9.77 13.70 -6.78
C VAL A 51 8.44 14.28 -7.24
N ARG A 52 7.45 13.44 -7.44
CA ARG A 52 6.12 13.82 -7.91
C ARG A 52 5.09 13.73 -6.79
N ALA A 53 4.18 14.70 -6.75
CA ALA A 53 3.00 14.61 -5.90
C ALA A 53 2.17 13.37 -6.26
N GLY A 54 1.62 12.70 -5.25
CA GLY A 54 0.85 11.48 -5.46
C GLY A 54 1.67 10.20 -5.62
N THR A 55 3.01 10.24 -5.52
CA THR A 55 3.83 9.01 -5.49
C THR A 55 3.30 8.06 -4.40
N PRO A 56 3.07 6.77 -4.69
CA PRO A 56 2.59 5.80 -3.71
C PRO A 56 3.57 5.59 -2.55
N ASP A 57 3.06 5.09 -1.42
CA ASP A 57 3.86 4.92 -0.19
C ASP A 57 4.85 3.75 -0.28
N THR A 58 4.53 2.72 -1.09
CA THR A 58 5.32 1.49 -1.16
C THR A 58 5.42 0.94 -2.58
N LEU A 59 6.51 0.18 -2.83
CA LEU A 59 6.77 -0.59 -4.04
C LEU A 59 7.15 -2.01 -3.64
N LEU A 60 6.46 -3.00 -4.18
CA LEU A 60 6.83 -4.41 -4.12
C LEU A 60 7.30 -4.86 -5.50
N LEU A 61 8.54 -5.33 -5.57
CA LEU A 61 9.13 -6.00 -6.72
C LEU A 61 9.11 -7.49 -6.45
N VAL A 62 8.58 -8.28 -7.38
CA VAL A 62 8.53 -9.75 -7.30
C VAL A 62 9.04 -10.31 -8.61
N GLU A 63 9.83 -11.36 -8.55
CA GLU A 63 10.37 -12.03 -9.74
C GLU A 63 9.26 -12.40 -10.71
N GLY A 64 9.45 -12.08 -11.99
CA GLY A 64 8.48 -12.34 -13.06
C GLY A 64 7.18 -11.54 -13.00
N LYS A 65 7.11 -10.49 -12.17
CA LYS A 65 5.93 -9.60 -12.07
C LYS A 65 6.27 -8.17 -12.43
N ALA A 66 5.29 -7.46 -12.98
CA ALA A 66 5.37 -6.01 -13.12
C ALA A 66 5.45 -5.35 -11.74
N PRO A 67 6.08 -4.16 -11.62
CA PRO A 67 6.18 -3.43 -10.36
C PRO A 67 4.80 -3.19 -9.72
N ILE A 68 4.71 -3.39 -8.41
CA ILE A 68 3.46 -3.33 -7.64
C ILE A 68 3.52 -2.14 -6.68
N PHE A 69 2.85 -1.06 -7.02
CA PHE A 69 2.78 0.15 -6.20
C PHE A 69 1.55 0.12 -5.32
N CYS A 70 1.71 0.43 -4.03
CA CYS A 70 0.61 0.46 -3.07
C CYS A 70 0.58 1.78 -2.30
N GLU A 71 -0.58 2.41 -2.27
CA GLU A 71 -0.88 3.55 -1.41
C GLU A 71 -1.52 3.05 -0.12
N LEU A 72 -1.04 3.53 1.03
CA LEU A 72 -1.56 3.15 2.34
C LEU A 72 -2.54 4.20 2.83
N LYS A 73 -3.66 3.77 3.34
CA LYS A 73 -4.68 4.66 3.90
C LYS A 73 -5.12 4.22 5.29
N ALA A 74 -5.25 5.19 6.15
CA ALA A 74 -5.96 4.95 7.39
C ALA A 74 -7.40 4.52 7.10
N PRO A 75 -7.97 3.66 7.93
CA PRO A 75 -9.36 3.22 7.82
C PRO A 75 -10.35 4.39 7.64
N GLY A 76 -11.22 4.28 6.63
CA GLY A 76 -12.18 5.30 6.26
C GLY A 76 -11.64 6.41 5.33
N ASN A 77 -10.34 6.46 5.09
CA ASN A 77 -9.74 7.41 4.15
C ASN A 77 -9.63 6.80 2.75
N LYS A 78 -9.61 7.69 1.75
CA LYS A 78 -9.39 7.35 0.34
C LYS A 78 -8.15 8.08 -0.19
N PRO A 79 -7.55 7.63 -1.29
CA PRO A 79 -6.52 8.39 -2.00
C PRO A 79 -7.04 9.76 -2.42
N THR A 80 -6.14 10.74 -2.44
CA THR A 80 -6.42 12.04 -3.05
C THR A 80 -6.50 11.91 -4.57
N GLU A 81 -7.03 12.93 -5.24
CA GLU A 81 -7.06 12.99 -6.70
C GLU A 81 -5.65 12.85 -7.29
N GLN A 82 -4.68 13.57 -6.76
CA GLN A 82 -3.27 13.48 -7.19
C GLN A 82 -2.68 12.06 -7.06
N GLN A 83 -3.04 11.33 -6.00
CA GLN A 83 -2.61 9.94 -5.80
C GLN A 83 -3.30 9.01 -6.79
N THR A 84 -4.59 9.24 -7.05
CA THR A 84 -5.35 8.48 -8.05
C THR A 84 -4.81 8.70 -9.46
N ASP A 85 -4.50 9.93 -9.83
CA ASP A 85 -3.91 10.29 -11.13
C ASP A 85 -2.53 9.67 -11.31
N MET A 86 -1.70 9.69 -10.26
CA MET A 86 -0.40 9.03 -10.30
C MET A 86 -0.58 7.51 -10.46
N GLY A 87 -1.49 6.90 -9.73
CA GLY A 87 -1.80 5.49 -9.87
C GLY A 87 -2.27 5.10 -11.27
N ASN A 88 -3.10 5.96 -11.89
CA ASN A 88 -3.55 5.75 -13.28
C ASN A 88 -2.37 5.77 -14.25
N ARG A 89 -1.48 6.76 -14.14
CA ARG A 89 -0.26 6.83 -14.97
C ARG A 89 0.67 5.63 -14.78
N LEU A 90 0.86 5.17 -13.54
CA LEU A 90 1.65 3.95 -13.26
C LEU A 90 1.06 2.72 -13.95
N MET A 91 -0.28 2.61 -13.97
CA MET A 91 -0.93 1.50 -14.67
C MET A 91 -0.87 1.63 -16.19
N GLU A 92 -0.86 2.84 -16.74
CA GLU A 92 -0.68 3.07 -18.19
C GLU A 92 0.70 2.63 -18.67
N VAL A 93 1.74 2.72 -17.84
CA VAL A 93 3.08 2.23 -18.16
C VAL A 93 3.35 0.78 -17.74
N GLY A 94 2.28 0.03 -17.40
CA GLY A 94 2.37 -1.41 -17.16
C GLY A 94 2.64 -1.81 -15.70
N CYS A 95 2.62 -0.89 -14.75
CA CYS A 95 2.73 -1.22 -13.33
C CYS A 95 1.36 -1.62 -12.73
N TRP A 96 1.39 -2.35 -11.64
CA TRP A 96 0.23 -2.55 -10.78
C TRP A 96 0.14 -1.40 -9.79
N TRP A 97 -1.07 -0.88 -9.57
CA TRP A 97 -1.34 0.10 -8.53
C TRP A 97 -2.68 -0.15 -7.86
N SER A 98 -2.70 -0.03 -6.55
CA SER A 98 -3.92 0.00 -5.73
C SER A 98 -3.66 0.74 -4.42
N TRP A 99 -4.70 0.88 -3.61
CA TRP A 99 -4.61 1.38 -2.25
C TRP A 99 -5.28 0.42 -1.28
N VAL A 100 -4.78 0.36 -0.06
CA VAL A 100 -5.23 -0.58 0.96
C VAL A 100 -5.36 0.10 2.31
N THR A 101 -6.24 -0.44 3.15
CA THR A 101 -6.47 0.02 4.52
C THR A 101 -6.18 -1.05 5.57
N SER A 102 -5.78 -2.26 5.12
CA SER A 102 -5.46 -3.39 5.98
C SER A 102 -4.48 -4.34 5.28
N VAL A 103 -3.86 -5.23 6.04
CA VAL A 103 -2.98 -6.27 5.49
C VAL A 103 -3.79 -7.31 4.72
N SER A 104 -5.00 -7.66 5.18
CA SER A 104 -5.88 -8.59 4.46
C SER A 104 -6.29 -8.04 3.09
N THR A 105 -6.60 -6.75 2.97
CA THR A 105 -6.92 -6.15 1.67
C THR A 105 -5.71 -6.14 0.72
N PHE A 106 -4.51 -5.96 1.26
CA PHE A 106 -3.28 -6.10 0.49
C PHE A 106 -3.06 -7.54 0.02
N TYR A 107 -3.22 -8.52 0.92
CA TYR A 107 -3.14 -9.94 0.61
C TYR A 107 -4.09 -10.35 -0.53
N ASP A 108 -5.38 -10.00 -0.41
CA ASP A 108 -6.38 -10.30 -1.42
C ASP A 108 -6.01 -9.72 -2.78
N TRP A 109 -5.50 -8.49 -2.78
CA TRP A 109 -5.10 -7.81 -4.00
C TRP A 109 -3.89 -8.48 -4.65
N ILE A 110 -2.77 -8.69 -3.93
CA ILE A 110 -1.56 -9.29 -4.52
C ILE A 110 -1.81 -10.73 -4.96
N LYS A 111 -2.65 -11.48 -4.25
CA LYS A 111 -3.12 -12.81 -4.66
C LYS A 111 -3.90 -12.74 -5.98
N SER A 112 -4.79 -11.75 -6.15
CA SER A 112 -5.61 -11.59 -7.36
C SER A 112 -4.78 -11.27 -8.62
N ILE A 113 -3.59 -10.67 -8.46
CA ILE A 113 -2.65 -10.38 -9.55
C ILE A 113 -1.58 -11.47 -9.70
N GLY A 114 -1.76 -12.59 -9.00
CA GLY A 114 -0.96 -13.80 -9.17
C GLY A 114 0.42 -13.75 -8.53
N VAL A 115 0.62 -12.99 -7.45
CA VAL A 115 1.83 -13.10 -6.62
C VAL A 115 1.80 -14.46 -5.91
N GLU A 116 2.91 -15.18 -5.96
CA GLU A 116 3.04 -16.46 -5.26
C GLU A 116 3.16 -16.23 -3.76
N LEU A 117 2.27 -16.86 -3.00
CA LEU A 117 2.16 -16.71 -1.57
C LEU A 117 2.31 -18.07 -0.86
N ARG A 118 2.89 -18.07 0.31
CA ARG A 118 2.98 -19.25 1.17
C ARG A 118 1.58 -19.68 1.62
N ALA A 119 1.42 -20.97 1.91
CA ALA A 119 0.11 -21.55 2.26
C ALA A 119 -0.56 -20.89 3.49
N ASN A 120 0.24 -20.36 4.42
CA ASN A 120 -0.26 -19.67 5.62
C ASN A 120 -0.45 -18.15 5.46
N ALA A 121 -0.32 -17.60 4.24
CA ALA A 121 -0.33 -16.15 4.01
C ALA A 121 -1.65 -15.48 4.45
N GLU A 122 -2.80 -16.14 4.24
CA GLU A 122 -4.10 -15.64 4.69
C GLU A 122 -4.17 -15.50 6.21
N PHE A 123 -3.71 -16.52 6.95
CA PHE A 123 -3.62 -16.48 8.40
C PHE A 123 -2.69 -15.36 8.88
N LEU A 124 -1.53 -15.19 8.23
CA LEU A 124 -0.59 -14.10 8.54
C LEU A 124 -1.22 -12.72 8.32
N ALA A 125 -2.01 -12.54 7.26
CA ALA A 125 -2.69 -11.29 6.98
C ALA A 125 -3.73 -10.95 8.05
N MET A 126 -4.58 -11.90 8.41
CA MET A 126 -5.59 -11.73 9.46
C MET A 126 -4.95 -11.43 10.84
N HIS A 127 -3.89 -12.14 11.17
CA HIS A 127 -3.16 -11.92 12.44
C HIS A 127 -2.49 -10.54 12.47
N ALA A 128 -1.92 -10.10 11.35
CA ALA A 128 -1.32 -8.78 11.22
C ALA A 128 -2.36 -7.67 11.40
N ASP A 129 -3.55 -7.82 10.83
CA ASP A 129 -4.65 -6.85 11.01
C ASP A 129 -5.12 -6.76 12.46
N ALA A 130 -5.25 -7.88 13.15
CA ALA A 130 -5.57 -7.89 14.58
C ALA A 130 -4.50 -7.13 15.40
N GLY A 131 -3.22 -7.31 15.06
CA GLY A 131 -2.11 -6.56 15.66
C GLY A 131 -2.15 -5.06 15.36
N VAL A 132 -2.50 -4.67 14.13
CA VAL A 132 -2.69 -3.26 13.73
C VAL A 132 -3.80 -2.61 14.53
N LEU A 133 -4.97 -3.26 14.60
CA LEU A 133 -6.13 -2.76 15.35
C LEU A 133 -5.83 -2.60 16.84
N SER A 134 -5.15 -3.58 17.44
CA SER A 134 -4.73 -3.52 18.84
C SER A 134 -3.80 -2.33 19.11
N LYS A 135 -2.81 -2.09 18.25
CA LYS A 135 -1.89 -0.96 18.39
C LYS A 135 -2.59 0.39 18.21
N ILE A 136 -3.53 0.49 17.28
CA ILE A 136 -4.33 1.70 17.07
C ILE A 136 -5.20 1.97 18.32
N ALA A 137 -5.91 0.96 18.82
CA ALA A 137 -6.76 1.09 20.01
C ALA A 137 -5.95 1.50 21.24
N ALA A 138 -4.80 0.87 21.48
CA ALA A 138 -3.90 1.24 22.57
C ALA A 138 -3.41 2.69 22.48
N ALA A 139 -3.10 3.14 21.27
CA ALA A 139 -2.65 4.51 21.04
C ALA A 139 -3.79 5.52 21.19
N GLU A 140 -5.03 5.18 20.80
CA GLU A 140 -6.21 6.02 20.99
C GLU A 140 -6.57 6.17 22.46
N THR A 141 -6.56 5.07 23.21
CA THR A 141 -6.77 5.06 24.68
C THR A 141 -5.74 5.95 25.37
N LYS A 142 -4.46 5.83 25.00
CA LYS A 142 -3.39 6.67 25.55
C LYS A 142 -3.55 8.15 25.21
N ALA A 143 -4.22 8.47 24.09
CA ALA A 143 -4.53 9.84 23.66
C ALA A 143 -5.87 10.36 24.22
N GLY A 144 -6.58 9.62 25.08
CA GLY A 144 -7.89 9.98 25.64
C GLY A 144 -9.04 9.95 24.61
N LYS A 145 -8.89 9.20 23.52
CA LYS A 145 -9.93 9.05 22.49
C LYS A 145 -10.64 7.72 22.64
N ALA A 146 -11.97 7.72 22.51
CA ALA A 146 -12.73 6.46 22.45
C ALA A 146 -12.33 5.64 21.22
N PRO A 147 -12.12 4.32 21.35
CA PRO A 147 -11.80 3.46 20.21
C PRO A 147 -12.94 3.49 19.19
N ARG A 148 -12.59 3.69 17.91
CA ARG A 148 -13.58 3.67 16.82
C ARG A 148 -13.73 2.27 16.28
N SER A 149 -14.98 1.83 16.06
CA SER A 149 -15.25 0.59 15.33
C SER A 149 -14.79 0.72 13.87
N TYR A 150 -14.07 -0.28 13.38
CA TYR A 150 -13.46 -0.26 12.07
C TYR A 150 -14.06 -1.34 11.15
N LYS A 151 -14.39 -0.95 9.91
CA LYS A 151 -14.70 -1.88 8.82
C LYS A 151 -13.66 -1.70 7.71
N PRO A 152 -12.94 -2.76 7.30
CA PRO A 152 -11.98 -2.68 6.20
C PRO A 152 -12.70 -2.33 4.89
N ALA A 153 -12.17 -1.36 4.15
CA ALA A 153 -12.62 -1.05 2.80
C ALA A 153 -11.71 -1.75 1.78
N VAL A 154 -12.31 -2.45 0.83
CA VAL A 154 -11.61 -3.14 -0.26
C VAL A 154 -11.75 -2.32 -1.53
N ALA A 155 -10.63 -1.81 -2.07
CA ALA A 155 -10.58 -1.34 -3.44
C ALA A 155 -10.22 -2.52 -4.35
N LYS A 156 -11.23 -3.23 -4.88
CA LYS A 156 -10.99 -4.25 -5.91
C LYS A 156 -10.75 -3.55 -7.24
N PRO A 157 -9.66 -3.85 -7.97
CA PRO A 157 -9.54 -3.42 -9.36
C PRO A 157 -10.72 -4.00 -10.14
N SER A 158 -11.36 -3.20 -11.01
CA SER A 158 -12.47 -3.72 -11.83
C SER A 158 -11.96 -4.86 -12.73
N ALA A 159 -12.80 -5.87 -12.99
CA ALA A 159 -12.45 -6.99 -13.85
C ALA A 159 -11.98 -6.55 -15.26
N ALA A 160 -12.54 -5.45 -15.78
CA ALA A 160 -12.11 -4.83 -17.04
C ALA A 160 -10.66 -4.30 -16.95
N ARG A 161 -10.28 -3.75 -15.80
CA ARG A 161 -8.95 -3.19 -15.54
C ARG A 161 -7.89 -4.31 -15.40
N VAL A 162 -8.24 -5.41 -14.74
CA VAL A 162 -7.39 -6.61 -14.65
C VAL A 162 -7.16 -7.22 -16.04
N ARG A 163 -8.21 -7.30 -16.90
CA ARG A 163 -8.08 -7.80 -18.28
C ARG A 163 -7.16 -6.91 -19.13
N ARG A 164 -7.27 -5.58 -19.00
CA ARG A 164 -6.44 -4.63 -19.76
C ARG A 164 -4.96 -4.74 -19.37
N LEU A 165 -4.66 -4.90 -18.09
CA LEU A 165 -3.28 -5.09 -17.59
C LEU A 165 -2.71 -6.44 -18.02
N ASN A 166 -3.50 -7.50 -18.04
CA ASN A 166 -3.07 -8.80 -18.56
C ASN A 166 -2.80 -8.75 -20.05
N ALA A 167 -3.63 -8.04 -20.84
CA ALA A 167 -3.41 -7.87 -22.28
C ALA A 167 -2.16 -7.00 -22.61
N LEU A 168 -1.83 -6.00 -21.77
CA LEU A 168 -0.57 -5.25 -21.90
C LEU A 168 0.65 -6.12 -21.59
N ARG A 169 0.52 -7.04 -20.63
CA ARG A 169 1.59 -7.97 -20.26
C ARG A 169 1.95 -8.94 -21.39
N GLU A 170 0.97 -9.43 -22.14
CA GLU A 170 1.19 -10.30 -23.31
C GLU A 170 1.91 -9.58 -24.45
N ARG A 171 1.82 -8.25 -24.53
CA ARG A 171 2.50 -7.41 -25.54
C ARG A 171 3.94 -7.04 -25.19
N VAL A 172 4.35 -7.14 -23.94
CA VAL A 172 5.71 -6.77 -23.47
C VAL A 172 6.65 -7.98 -23.40
N MET A 173 6.13 -9.20 -23.55
CA MET A 173 6.89 -10.45 -23.48
C MET A 173 7.32 -10.97 -24.86
N PHE A 174 7.20 -10.17 -25.95
CA PHE A 174 7.73 -10.48 -27.29
C PHE A 174 8.65 -9.39 -27.79
#